data_e9b3115ed7234b03d1308da56766cfa1
#
_entry.id   e9b3115ed7234b03d1308da56766cfa1
#
_cell.length_a   1.000
_cell.length_b   1.000
_cell.length_c   1.000
_cell.angle_alpha   90.00
_cell.angle_beta   90.00
_cell.angle_gamma   90.00
#
_symmetry.space_group_name_H-M   'P 1'
#
loop_
_entity.id
_entity.type
_entity.pdbx_description
1 polymer ?
#
loop_
_entity_poly.entity_id
_entity_poly.type
_entity_poly.pdbx_seq_one_letter_code
_entity_poly.pdbx_strand_id
1 'polypeptide(L)'
;MGTIRSESVAQRIIVSLWVCAFMVATVCHVLDIVQGGWLPYRRYALGLNIFWTALTFVDPLAALLLIYRRQAGVCVALAIISIDVAVNSAVGVGEFVKSGHFTFWGLYTQVPVGVFMWSTAPMLWRSDGRDLALDTYEA
;
A
#
# COMPACT_ATOMS: atom_id res chain seq x y z
N MET A 1 -28.02 -23.30 -3.64
CA MET A 1 -28.33 -21.87 -3.73
C MET A 1 -27.42 -21.18 -2.72
N GLY A 2 -26.14 -20.89 -3.13
CA GLY A 2 -25.10 -20.38 -2.26
C GLY A 2 -25.48 -19.00 -1.73
N THR A 3 -25.55 -18.84 -0.44
CA THR A 3 -25.72 -17.55 0.23
C THR A 3 -24.48 -16.71 -0.04
N ILE A 4 -24.56 -15.79 -0.98
CA ILE A 4 -23.56 -14.72 -1.15
C ILE A 4 -23.56 -13.94 0.16
N ARG A 5 -22.58 -14.26 1.02
CA ARG A 5 -22.42 -13.59 2.30
C ARG A 5 -21.97 -12.16 2.01
N SER A 6 -22.88 -11.21 2.24
CA SER A 6 -22.59 -9.80 2.05
C SER A 6 -21.36 -9.41 2.90
N GLU A 7 -20.33 -8.84 2.25
CA GLU A 7 -19.21 -8.21 2.95
C GLU A 7 -19.72 -7.29 4.06
N SER A 8 -19.11 -7.35 5.22
CA SER A 8 -19.49 -6.44 6.30
C SER A 8 -19.22 -4.99 5.88
N VAL A 9 -20.06 -4.07 6.34
CA VAL A 9 -19.85 -2.63 6.09
C VAL A 9 -18.43 -2.20 6.51
N ALA A 10 -17.93 -2.74 7.62
CA ALA A 10 -16.56 -2.45 8.08
C ALA A 10 -15.49 -2.88 7.07
N GLN A 11 -15.62 -4.05 6.45
CA GLN A 11 -14.67 -4.52 5.43
C GLN A 11 -14.69 -3.64 4.18
N ARG A 12 -15.86 -3.23 3.73
CA ARG A 12 -15.99 -2.30 2.58
C ARG A 12 -15.32 -0.97 2.89
N ILE A 13 -15.54 -0.42 4.09
CA ILE A 13 -14.89 0.84 4.51
C ILE A 13 -13.36 0.67 4.53
N ILE A 14 -12.85 -0.40 5.13
CA ILE A 14 -11.40 -0.65 5.21
C ILE A 14 -10.79 -0.75 3.81
N VAL A 15 -11.39 -1.54 2.91
CA VAL A 15 -10.90 -1.67 1.53
C VAL A 15 -10.95 -0.34 0.80
N SER A 16 -12.03 0.43 0.94
CA SER A 16 -12.13 1.76 0.32
C SER A 16 -11.03 2.69 0.82
N LEU A 17 -10.72 2.67 2.12
CA LEU A 17 -9.62 3.47 2.69
C LEU A 17 -8.25 3.04 2.17
N TRP A 18 -8.01 1.73 2.03
CA TRP A 18 -6.76 1.22 1.45
C TRP A 18 -6.63 1.64 -0.02
N VAL A 19 -7.68 1.46 -0.81
CA VAL A 19 -7.72 1.88 -2.22
C VAL A 19 -7.47 3.39 -2.34
N CYS A 20 -8.15 4.20 -1.52
CA CYS A 20 -7.94 5.64 -1.50
C CYS A 20 -6.48 6.01 -1.17
N ALA A 21 -5.86 5.35 -0.18
CA ALA A 21 -4.46 5.60 0.18
C ALA A 21 -3.52 5.34 -0.99
N PHE A 22 -3.66 4.19 -1.70
CA PHE A 22 -2.85 3.88 -2.88
C PHE A 22 -3.12 4.83 -4.05
N MET A 23 -4.37 5.25 -4.26
CA MET A 23 -4.68 6.22 -5.32
C MET A 23 -4.09 7.60 -5.04
N VAL A 24 -4.12 8.04 -3.78
CA VAL A 24 -3.45 9.30 -3.37
C VAL A 24 -1.94 9.19 -3.59
N ALA A 25 -1.31 8.09 -3.18
CA ALA A 25 0.12 7.85 -3.42
C ALA A 25 0.43 7.88 -4.93
N THR A 26 -0.37 7.18 -5.75
CA THR A 26 -0.24 7.21 -7.22
C THR A 26 -0.27 8.64 -7.77
N VAL A 27 -1.23 9.46 -7.33
CA VAL A 27 -1.32 10.87 -7.78
C VAL A 27 -0.06 11.65 -7.40
N CYS A 28 0.46 11.47 -6.17
CA CYS A 28 1.69 12.12 -5.74
C CYS A 28 2.87 11.73 -6.65
N HIS A 29 3.06 10.44 -6.92
CA HIS A 29 4.14 9.96 -7.79
C HIS A 29 3.99 10.43 -9.26
N VAL A 30 2.75 10.51 -9.77
CA VAL A 30 2.48 11.09 -11.09
C VAL A 30 2.86 12.56 -11.13
N LEU A 31 2.49 13.33 -10.10
CA LEU A 31 2.84 14.75 -10.01
C LEU A 31 4.36 14.95 -9.94
N ASP A 32 5.07 14.09 -9.20
CA ASP A 32 6.54 14.13 -9.14
C ASP A 32 7.16 13.91 -10.53
N ILE A 33 6.64 12.95 -11.32
CA ILE A 33 7.09 12.71 -12.70
C ILE A 33 6.76 13.90 -13.61
N VAL A 34 5.58 14.48 -13.48
CA VAL A 34 5.18 15.64 -14.31
C VAL A 34 6.07 16.85 -14.03
N GLN A 35 6.45 17.08 -12.78
CA GLN A 35 7.26 18.22 -12.37
C GLN A 35 8.76 17.98 -12.56
N GLY A 36 9.25 16.78 -12.22
CA GLY A 36 10.69 16.44 -12.22
C GLY A 36 11.18 15.69 -13.46
N GLY A 37 10.27 15.29 -14.36
CA GLY A 37 10.55 14.42 -15.49
C GLY A 37 10.66 12.96 -15.10
N TRP A 38 10.97 12.10 -16.06
CA TRP A 38 11.18 10.67 -15.82
C TRP A 38 12.35 10.48 -14.84
N LEU A 39 12.16 9.71 -13.78
CA LEU A 39 13.10 9.57 -12.65
C LEU A 39 13.31 10.89 -11.88
N PRO A 40 12.27 11.42 -11.20
CA PRO A 40 12.29 12.76 -10.62
C PRO A 40 13.21 12.89 -9.39
N TYR A 41 13.53 11.80 -8.70
CA TYR A 41 14.26 11.79 -7.43
C TYR A 41 15.80 11.77 -7.62
N ARG A 42 16.32 12.66 -8.50
CA ARG A 42 17.73 12.68 -8.98
C ARG A 42 18.78 12.91 -7.88
N ARG A 43 18.38 13.48 -6.75
CA ARG A 43 19.28 13.70 -5.59
C ARG A 43 19.59 12.43 -4.81
N TYR A 44 18.84 11.35 -5.04
CA TYR A 44 19.03 10.06 -4.41
C TYR A 44 19.73 9.06 -5.32
N ALA A 45 20.23 7.97 -4.74
CA ALA A 45 20.81 6.89 -5.53
C ALA A 45 19.82 6.36 -6.57
N LEU A 46 20.32 5.94 -7.73
CA LEU A 46 19.50 5.48 -8.86
C LEU A 46 18.48 4.40 -8.45
N GLY A 47 18.86 3.46 -7.58
CA GLY A 47 17.95 2.42 -7.09
C GLY A 47 16.74 2.98 -6.34
N LEU A 48 16.93 4.00 -5.50
CA LEU A 48 15.84 4.69 -4.80
C LEU A 48 14.95 5.46 -5.77
N ASN A 49 15.57 6.13 -6.75
CA ASN A 49 14.80 6.85 -7.78
C ASN A 49 13.93 5.90 -8.60
N ILE A 50 14.48 4.75 -9.02
CA ILE A 50 13.72 3.71 -9.73
C ILE A 50 12.60 3.16 -8.82
N PHE A 51 12.89 2.87 -7.56
CA PHE A 51 11.91 2.35 -6.62
C PHE A 51 10.69 3.28 -6.48
N TRP A 52 10.90 4.55 -6.13
CA TRP A 52 9.78 5.49 -5.98
C TRP A 52 9.05 5.80 -7.29
N THR A 53 9.77 5.83 -8.42
CA THR A 53 9.13 5.98 -9.73
C THR A 53 8.28 4.76 -10.10
N ALA A 54 8.70 3.54 -9.72
CA ALA A 54 7.93 2.32 -9.97
C ALA A 54 6.62 2.29 -9.19
N LEU A 55 6.53 2.94 -8.01
CA LEU A 55 5.29 3.03 -7.22
C LEU A 55 4.16 3.68 -8.01
N THR A 56 4.45 4.56 -8.97
CA THR A 56 3.45 5.12 -9.90
C THR A 56 2.62 4.04 -10.60
N PHE A 57 3.17 2.87 -10.83
CA PHE A 57 2.51 1.74 -11.49
C PHE A 57 2.06 0.66 -10.51
N VAL A 58 2.84 0.44 -9.46
CA VAL A 58 2.62 -0.65 -8.50
C VAL A 58 1.48 -0.31 -7.53
N ASP A 59 1.34 0.95 -7.13
CA ASP A 59 0.27 1.41 -6.25
C ASP A 59 -1.13 1.25 -6.89
N PRO A 60 -1.39 1.71 -8.12
CA PRO A 60 -2.69 1.49 -8.75
C PRO A 60 -2.94 -0.01 -9.04
N LEU A 61 -1.91 -0.81 -9.29
CA LEU A 61 -2.05 -2.25 -9.40
C LEU A 61 -2.52 -2.87 -8.07
N ALA A 62 -1.94 -2.45 -6.93
CA ALA A 62 -2.40 -2.89 -5.61
C ALA A 62 -3.87 -2.49 -5.36
N ALA A 63 -4.26 -1.27 -5.71
CA ALA A 63 -5.64 -0.80 -5.62
C ALA A 63 -6.60 -1.66 -6.46
N LEU A 64 -6.23 -1.99 -7.70
CA LEU A 64 -7.02 -2.87 -8.56
C LEU A 64 -7.12 -4.28 -7.99
N LEU A 65 -6.03 -4.85 -7.50
CA LEU A 65 -6.04 -6.17 -6.87
C LEU A 65 -6.91 -6.21 -5.61
N LEU A 66 -6.92 -5.16 -4.79
CA LEU A 66 -7.81 -5.06 -3.64
C LEU A 66 -9.30 -5.11 -4.02
N ILE A 67 -9.66 -4.62 -5.19
CA ILE A 67 -11.04 -4.63 -5.71
C ILE A 67 -11.38 -5.98 -6.31
N TYR A 68 -10.52 -6.55 -7.18
CA TYR A 68 -10.83 -7.72 -8.00
C TYR A 68 -10.33 -9.05 -7.43
N ARG A 69 -9.25 -9.03 -6.64
CA ARG A 69 -8.56 -10.20 -6.08
C ARG A 69 -8.10 -9.91 -4.65
N ARG A 70 -9.04 -9.82 -3.71
CA ARG A 70 -8.84 -9.33 -2.34
C ARG A 70 -7.59 -9.88 -1.66
N GLN A 71 -7.39 -11.19 -1.62
CA GLN A 71 -6.24 -11.80 -0.94
C GLN A 71 -4.91 -11.38 -1.58
N ALA A 72 -4.82 -11.46 -2.91
CA ALA A 72 -3.65 -11.00 -3.65
C ALA A 72 -3.40 -9.51 -3.42
N GLY A 73 -4.47 -8.69 -3.43
CA GLY A 73 -4.40 -7.27 -3.15
C GLY A 73 -3.88 -6.97 -1.74
N VAL A 74 -4.35 -7.69 -0.72
CA VAL A 74 -3.86 -7.54 0.66
C VAL A 74 -2.37 -7.90 0.76
N CYS A 75 -1.93 -9.02 0.16
CA CYS A 75 -0.51 -9.41 0.15
C CYS A 75 0.36 -8.35 -0.52
N VAL A 76 -0.03 -7.90 -1.71
CA VAL A 76 0.74 -6.90 -2.48
C VAL A 76 0.75 -5.57 -1.74
N ALA A 77 -0.38 -5.11 -1.22
CA ALA A 77 -0.48 -3.87 -0.46
C ALA A 77 0.41 -3.86 0.79
N LEU A 78 0.39 -4.96 1.58
CA LEU A 78 1.24 -5.09 2.76
C LEU A 78 2.74 -5.14 2.40
N ALA A 79 3.10 -5.82 1.31
CA ALA A 79 4.48 -5.85 0.83
C ALA A 79 4.95 -4.44 0.43
N ILE A 80 4.15 -3.73 -0.38
CA ILE A 80 4.48 -2.36 -0.81
C ILE A 80 4.66 -1.44 0.40
N ILE A 81 3.66 -1.33 1.27
CA ILE A 81 3.71 -0.38 2.39
C ILE A 81 4.86 -0.72 3.37
N SER A 82 5.18 -2.01 3.57
CA SER A 82 6.29 -2.41 4.43
C SER A 82 7.63 -2.01 3.84
N ILE A 83 7.86 -2.26 2.55
CA ILE A 83 9.09 -1.89 1.85
C ILE A 83 9.21 -0.36 1.81
N ASP A 84 8.12 0.34 1.49
CA ASP A 84 8.12 1.79 1.38
C ASP A 84 8.42 2.46 2.74
N VAL A 85 7.77 2.03 3.83
CA VAL A 85 8.09 2.49 5.19
C VAL A 85 9.54 2.20 5.55
N ALA A 86 10.06 1.01 5.24
CA ALA A 86 11.45 0.65 5.55
C ALA A 86 12.45 1.53 4.77
N VAL A 87 12.25 1.71 3.46
CA VAL A 87 13.09 2.53 2.59
C VAL A 87 13.06 4.00 3.04
N ASN A 88 11.88 4.54 3.27
CA ASN A 88 11.73 5.94 3.68
C ASN A 88 12.25 6.19 5.09
N SER A 89 12.14 5.21 6.00
CA SER A 89 12.78 5.29 7.32
C SER A 89 14.30 5.33 7.22
N ALA A 90 14.90 4.47 6.39
CA ALA A 90 16.34 4.43 6.20
C ALA A 90 16.86 5.76 5.58
N VAL A 91 16.14 6.29 4.59
CA VAL A 91 16.46 7.60 3.99
C VAL A 91 16.31 8.72 5.01
N GLY A 92 15.21 8.76 5.77
CA GLY A 92 14.95 9.77 6.78
C GLY A 92 16.00 9.80 7.89
N VAL A 93 16.44 8.62 8.36
CA VAL A 93 17.56 8.51 9.32
C VAL A 93 18.86 9.01 8.70
N GLY A 94 19.16 8.66 7.45
CA GLY A 94 20.35 9.12 6.75
C GLY A 94 20.38 10.65 6.56
N GLU A 95 19.25 11.27 6.25
CA GLU A 95 19.12 12.73 6.17
C GLU A 95 19.28 13.39 7.55
N PHE A 96 18.69 12.83 8.59
CA PHE A 96 18.82 13.33 9.96
C PHE A 96 20.27 13.31 10.44
N VAL A 97 20.99 12.22 10.20
CA VAL A 97 22.41 12.09 10.58
C VAL A 97 23.28 13.15 9.88
N LYS A 98 22.94 13.52 8.63
CA LYS A 98 23.70 14.52 7.86
C LYS A 98 23.34 15.95 8.20
N SER A 99 22.07 16.26 8.45
CA SER A 99 21.57 17.64 8.59
C SER A 99 21.23 18.04 10.02
N GLY A 100 21.09 17.09 10.94
CA GLY A 100 20.57 17.32 12.29
C GLY A 100 19.04 17.60 12.32
N HIS A 101 18.37 17.61 11.18
CA HIS A 101 16.95 17.93 11.06
C HIS A 101 16.18 16.78 10.43
N PHE A 102 15.04 16.43 11.04
CA PHE A 102 14.14 15.40 10.50
C PHE A 102 13.18 16.05 9.51
N THR A 103 13.53 16.04 8.22
CA THR A 103 12.77 16.72 7.15
C THR A 103 12.04 15.80 6.20
N PHE A 104 12.07 14.48 6.45
CA PHE A 104 11.50 13.51 5.52
C PHE A 104 9.99 13.34 5.75
N TRP A 105 9.20 14.12 5.01
CA TRP A 105 7.74 14.17 5.11
C TRP A 105 7.04 12.82 4.87
N GLY A 106 7.58 12.01 3.94
CA GLY A 106 7.02 10.68 3.61
C GLY A 106 6.85 9.78 4.83
N LEU A 107 7.75 9.84 5.82
CA LEU A 107 7.66 9.00 7.02
C LEU A 107 6.45 9.33 7.88
N TYR A 108 6.09 10.61 8.03
CA TYR A 108 4.94 11.04 8.83
C TYR A 108 3.60 10.61 8.23
N THR A 109 3.53 10.44 6.92
CA THR A 109 2.31 10.00 6.22
C THR A 109 2.24 8.48 6.10
N GLN A 110 3.35 7.82 5.81
CA GLN A 110 3.38 6.39 5.50
C GLN A 110 3.33 5.48 6.74
N VAL A 111 3.98 5.87 7.85
CA VAL A 111 3.95 5.06 9.07
C VAL A 111 2.54 4.88 9.63
N PRO A 112 1.72 5.93 9.80
CA PRO A 112 0.33 5.76 10.22
C PRO A 112 -0.50 4.90 9.26
N VAL A 113 -0.33 5.07 7.95
CA VAL A 113 -1.00 4.26 6.93
C VAL A 113 -0.56 2.80 7.03
N GLY A 114 0.74 2.54 7.19
CA GLY A 114 1.28 1.20 7.38
C GLY A 114 0.72 0.52 8.62
N VAL A 115 0.72 1.20 9.77
CA VAL A 115 0.13 0.69 11.02
C VAL A 115 -1.35 0.38 10.83
N PHE A 116 -2.11 1.26 10.18
CA PHE A 116 -3.51 1.04 9.87
C PHE A 116 -3.71 -0.19 9.00
N MET A 117 -2.95 -0.34 7.91
CA MET A 117 -3.05 -1.49 7.01
C MET A 117 -2.72 -2.80 7.73
N TRP A 118 -1.61 -2.87 8.47
CA TRP A 118 -1.24 -4.07 9.22
C TRP A 118 -2.27 -4.45 10.28
N SER A 119 -2.84 -3.49 11.00
CA SER A 119 -3.85 -3.74 12.04
C SER A 119 -5.18 -4.23 11.47
N THR A 120 -5.55 -3.81 10.26
CA THR A 120 -6.82 -4.15 9.61
C THR A 120 -6.74 -5.34 8.64
N ALA A 121 -5.53 -5.74 8.22
CA ALA A 121 -5.31 -6.86 7.30
C ALA A 121 -6.00 -8.18 7.74
N PRO A 122 -5.98 -8.59 9.03
CA PRO A 122 -6.66 -9.81 9.45
C PRO A 122 -8.17 -9.80 9.23
N MET A 123 -8.79 -8.62 9.22
CA MET A 123 -10.23 -8.47 8.95
C MET A 123 -10.55 -8.74 7.48
N LEU A 124 -9.64 -8.36 6.58
CA LEU A 124 -9.80 -8.58 5.14
C LEU A 124 -9.46 -10.02 4.74
N TRP A 125 -8.51 -10.64 5.44
CA TRP A 125 -8.07 -12.01 5.17
C TRP A 125 -9.11 -13.08 5.54
N ARG A 126 -9.80 -12.89 6.68
CA ARG A 126 -10.75 -13.88 7.22
C ARG A 126 -12.05 -14.04 6.43
N SER A 127 -12.36 -13.13 5.53
CA SER A 127 -13.60 -13.19 4.74
C SER A 127 -13.59 -14.31 3.70
N ASP A 128 -12.46 -14.59 3.06
CA ASP A 128 -12.35 -15.60 1.99
C ASP A 128 -12.16 -17.04 2.52
N GLY A 129 -11.53 -17.20 3.69
CA GLY A 129 -11.22 -18.53 4.23
C GLY A 129 -12.43 -19.31 4.75
N ARG A 130 -13.56 -18.66 5.01
CA ARG A 130 -14.78 -19.32 5.48
C ARG A 130 -15.61 -19.90 4.36
N ASP A 131 -15.53 -19.34 3.17
CA ASP A 131 -16.31 -19.82 2.02
C ASP A 131 -15.74 -21.14 1.51
N LEU A 132 -14.41 -21.32 1.51
CA LEU A 132 -13.75 -22.57 1.13
C LEU A 132 -14.02 -23.74 2.11
N ALA A 133 -14.21 -23.44 3.39
CA ALA A 133 -14.46 -24.47 4.40
C ALA A 133 -15.90 -25.02 4.33
N LEU A 134 -16.87 -24.24 3.87
CA LEU A 134 -18.26 -24.67 3.76
C LEU A 134 -18.51 -25.53 2.51
N ASP A 135 -17.86 -25.21 1.40
CA ASP A 135 -17.95 -26.00 0.15
C ASP A 135 -17.37 -27.44 0.31
N THR A 136 -16.44 -27.61 1.26
CA THR A 136 -15.83 -28.94 1.55
C THR A 136 -16.72 -29.83 2.41
N TYR A 137 -17.72 -29.29 3.10
CA TYR A 137 -18.65 -30.05 3.93
C TYR A 137 -19.95 -30.45 3.20
N GLU A 138 -20.23 -29.85 2.04
CA GLU A 138 -21.43 -30.15 1.23
C GLU A 138 -21.12 -31.10 0.03
N ALA A 139 -19.90 -31.53 -0.16
CA ALA A 139 -19.46 -32.47 -1.20
C ALA A 139 -19.23 -33.87 -0.63
#